data_9c675e88cb93c5ca586ff6e82ec55ca8
#
_entry.id   9c675e88cb93c5ca586ff6e82ec55ca8
#
_cell.length_a   1.000
_cell.length_b   1.000
_cell.length_c   1.000
_cell.angle_alpha   90.00
_cell.angle_beta   90.00
_cell.angle_gamma   90.00
#
_symmetry.space_group_name_H-M   'P 1'
#
loop_
_entity.id
_entity.type
_entity.pdbx_description
1 polymer ?
#
loop_
_entity_poly.entity_id
_entity_poly.type
_entity_poly.pdbx_seq_one_letter_code
_entity_poly.pdbx_strand_id
1 'polypeptide(L)'
;MQWFGRRREESPDEFWRQTAAKRGGEIGFLTFATFMGLSSNQPLDLPGLLYLVGDTVWFEDFERDNWLAKIVGGRKRFEKTEISFARGEVQTTQLVSRSGAARCIAGAVAAEKLSPVSAVGRILSIPIVQVSLSNETSLFFDMIRRDEFIDLFAAPPRQ
;
A
#
# COMPACT_ATOMS: atom_id res chain seq x y z
N MET A 1 29.41 -35.62 -0.14
CA MET A 1 29.58 -34.38 0.63
C MET A 1 28.42 -33.45 0.24
N GLN A 2 27.37 -33.45 1.06
CA GLN A 2 26.15 -32.65 0.76
C GLN A 2 26.23 -31.32 1.49
N TRP A 3 26.41 -30.26 0.75
CA TRP A 3 26.24 -28.90 1.24
C TRP A 3 24.76 -28.53 1.11
N PHE A 4 23.95 -28.88 2.10
CA PHE A 4 22.67 -28.23 2.33
C PHE A 4 22.93 -26.90 3.02
N GLY A 5 23.08 -25.85 2.22
CA GLY A 5 23.00 -24.49 2.72
C GLY A 5 21.61 -24.30 3.32
N ARG A 6 21.47 -24.36 4.64
CA ARG A 6 20.29 -23.87 5.35
C ARG A 6 20.15 -22.40 4.95
N ARG A 7 19.13 -22.07 4.16
CA ARG A 7 18.65 -20.69 4.13
C ARG A 7 18.35 -20.37 5.60
N ARG A 8 19.04 -19.38 6.16
CA ARG A 8 18.64 -18.78 7.42
C ARG A 8 17.24 -18.26 7.16
N GLU A 9 16.25 -18.81 7.82
CA GLU A 9 14.95 -18.19 7.94
C GLU A 9 15.21 -16.88 8.69
N GLU A 10 15.22 -15.77 7.97
CA GLU A 10 15.31 -14.46 8.59
C GLU A 10 14.10 -14.32 9.51
N SER A 11 14.35 -14.03 10.78
CA SER A 11 13.27 -13.79 11.72
C SER A 11 12.50 -12.52 11.28
N PRO A 12 11.20 -12.44 11.53
CA PRO A 12 10.44 -11.22 11.22
C PRO A 12 11.09 -9.95 11.80
N ASP A 13 11.67 -10.04 12.99
CA ASP A 13 12.35 -8.91 13.64
C ASP A 13 13.62 -8.48 12.91
N GLU A 14 14.35 -9.42 12.32
CA GLU A 14 15.55 -9.12 11.54
C GLU A 14 15.18 -8.43 10.23
N PHE A 15 14.14 -8.91 9.56
CA PHE A 15 13.60 -8.28 8.34
C PHE A 15 13.21 -6.82 8.60
N TRP A 16 12.48 -6.55 9.68
CA TRP A 16 12.04 -5.19 10.01
C TRP A 16 13.20 -4.29 10.42
N ARG A 17 14.19 -4.83 11.11
CA ARG A 17 15.41 -4.09 11.46
C ARG A 17 16.21 -3.70 10.22
N GLN A 18 16.34 -4.60 9.26
CA GLN A 18 17.01 -4.33 7.98
C GLN A 18 16.22 -3.31 7.15
N THR A 19 14.90 -3.41 7.12
CA THR A 19 14.04 -2.45 6.44
C THR A 19 14.15 -1.05 7.05
N ALA A 20 14.09 -0.94 8.36
CA ALA A 20 14.29 0.32 9.08
C ALA A 20 15.66 0.94 8.77
N ALA A 21 16.73 0.15 8.81
CA ALA A 21 18.08 0.59 8.47
C ALA A 21 18.19 1.04 7.00
N LYS A 22 17.61 0.29 6.07
CA LYS A 22 17.57 0.64 4.63
C LYS A 22 16.85 1.97 4.39
N ARG A 23 15.79 2.25 5.15
CA ARG A 23 14.97 3.46 5.00
C ARG A 23 15.44 4.64 5.88
N GLY A 24 16.41 4.41 6.75
CA GLY A 24 17.04 5.45 7.57
C GLY A 24 16.21 5.92 8.77
N GLY A 25 15.34 5.07 9.33
CA GLY A 25 14.55 5.40 10.50
C GLY A 25 13.77 4.23 11.06
N GLU A 26 13.07 4.46 12.16
CA GLU A 26 12.20 3.46 12.78
C GLU A 26 10.86 3.37 12.05
N ILE A 27 10.27 2.17 12.08
CA ILE A 27 8.94 1.93 11.51
C ILE A 27 7.89 2.39 12.52
N GLY A 28 7.20 3.48 12.19
CA GLY A 28 6.15 4.06 13.04
C GLY A 28 4.76 3.49 12.82
N PHE A 29 4.53 2.84 11.70
CA PHE A 29 3.26 2.20 11.34
C PHE A 29 3.51 1.08 10.33
N LEU A 30 2.74 0.01 10.42
CA LEU A 30 2.84 -1.15 9.53
C LEU A 30 1.48 -1.82 9.38
N THR A 31 1.10 -2.15 8.15
CA THR A 31 -0.08 -2.95 7.86
C THR A 31 0.08 -3.77 6.59
N PHE A 32 -0.64 -4.88 6.51
CA PHE A 32 -0.89 -5.53 5.23
C PHE A 32 -1.87 -4.68 4.41
N ALA A 33 -1.57 -4.50 3.14
CA ALA A 33 -2.40 -3.75 2.22
C ALA A 33 -2.38 -4.37 0.83
N THR A 34 -3.47 -4.20 0.10
CA THR A 34 -3.53 -4.48 -1.33
C THR A 34 -3.62 -3.14 -2.05
N PHE A 35 -2.64 -2.86 -2.89
CA PHE A 35 -2.69 -1.69 -3.76
C PHE A 35 -3.60 -1.97 -4.94
N MET A 36 -4.68 -1.21 -5.05
CA MET A 36 -5.72 -1.41 -6.07
C MET A 36 -5.48 -0.62 -7.35
N GLY A 37 -4.70 0.43 -7.29
CA GLY A 37 -4.35 1.25 -8.44
C GLY A 37 -4.33 2.75 -8.17
N LEU A 38 -4.02 3.49 -9.22
CA LEU A 38 -4.06 4.94 -9.27
C LEU A 38 -5.35 5.41 -9.94
N SER A 39 -5.78 6.64 -9.64
CA SER A 39 -6.86 7.29 -10.37
C SER A 39 -6.56 7.37 -11.87
N SER A 40 -7.55 7.07 -12.70
CA SER A 40 -7.46 7.11 -14.18
C SER A 40 -6.32 6.26 -14.75
N ASN A 41 -6.16 5.05 -14.21
CA ASN A 41 -5.16 4.10 -14.65
C ASN A 41 -5.77 2.70 -14.77
N GLN A 42 -4.94 1.68 -14.86
CA GLN A 42 -5.38 0.30 -14.89
C GLN A 42 -5.61 -0.23 -13.48
N PRO A 43 -6.65 -1.05 -13.27
CA PRO A 43 -6.84 -1.73 -11.99
C PRO A 43 -5.67 -2.69 -11.75
N LEU A 44 -5.18 -2.67 -10.52
CA LEU A 44 -4.15 -3.55 -10.00
C LEU A 44 -4.73 -4.34 -8.83
N ASP A 45 -4.04 -5.38 -8.44
CA ASP A 45 -4.38 -6.19 -7.27
C ASP A 45 -3.06 -6.72 -6.69
N LEU A 46 -2.30 -5.80 -6.09
CA LEU A 46 -0.96 -6.07 -5.59
C LEU A 46 -0.99 -6.17 -4.06
N PRO A 47 -1.02 -7.37 -3.49
CA PRO A 47 -0.88 -7.53 -2.05
C PRO A 47 0.55 -7.24 -1.61
N GLY A 48 0.69 -6.57 -0.49
CA GLY A 48 1.98 -6.16 0.01
C GLY A 48 1.95 -5.62 1.43
N LEU A 49 2.98 -4.89 1.77
CA LEU A 49 3.18 -4.22 3.05
C LEU A 49 3.20 -2.71 2.84
N LEU A 50 2.42 -2.01 3.65
CA LEU A 50 2.44 -0.57 3.73
C LEU A 50 2.97 -0.18 5.10
N TYR A 51 3.98 0.69 5.12
CA TYR A 51 4.63 1.11 6.36
C TYR A 51 5.11 2.55 6.29
N LEU A 52 5.25 3.17 7.45
CA LEU A 52 5.73 4.53 7.63
C LEU A 52 7.12 4.51 8.29
N VAL A 53 8.07 5.20 7.67
CA VAL A 53 9.39 5.49 8.25
C VAL A 53 9.64 6.98 8.22
N GLY A 54 9.80 7.61 9.38
CA GLY A 54 9.84 9.07 9.47
C GLY A 54 8.57 9.71 8.90
N ASP A 55 8.73 10.52 7.87
CA ASP A 55 7.62 11.19 7.18
C ASP A 55 7.29 10.58 5.80
N THR A 56 7.83 9.40 5.49
CA THR A 56 7.59 8.74 4.20
C THR A 56 6.81 7.45 4.38
N VAL A 57 5.73 7.34 3.65
CA VAL A 57 4.96 6.10 3.51
C VAL A 57 5.53 5.29 2.37
N TRP A 58 5.73 4.01 2.61
CA TRP A 58 6.22 3.03 1.66
C TRP A 58 5.20 1.93 1.47
N PHE A 59 5.00 1.51 0.24
CA PHE A 59 4.31 0.29 -0.11
C PHE A 59 5.23 -0.58 -0.94
N GLU A 60 5.36 -1.84 -0.56
CA GLU A 60 6.11 -2.85 -1.28
C GLU A 60 5.23 -4.07 -1.49
N ASP A 61 5.09 -4.51 -2.74
CA ASP A 61 4.38 -5.75 -3.02
C ASP A 61 5.18 -6.97 -2.52
N PHE A 62 4.46 -8.06 -2.25
CA PHE A 62 5.12 -9.32 -1.98
C PHE A 62 5.80 -9.82 -3.25
N GLU A 63 7.09 -10.15 -3.16
CA GLU A 63 7.76 -10.88 -4.22
C GLU A 63 7.00 -12.19 -4.44
N ARG A 64 6.21 -12.24 -5.49
CA ARG A 64 5.70 -13.51 -5.96
C ARG A 64 6.88 -14.26 -6.54
N ASP A 65 7.49 -15.12 -5.74
CA ASP A 65 8.28 -16.24 -6.24
C ASP A 65 7.33 -17.11 -7.09
N ASN A 66 7.11 -16.67 -8.30
CA ASN A 66 6.22 -17.34 -9.21
C ASN A 66 6.97 -18.56 -9.74
N TRP A 67 6.94 -19.65 -8.95
CA TRP A 67 7.48 -20.95 -9.35
C TRP A 67 6.96 -21.39 -10.73
N LEU A 68 5.74 -20.98 -11.10
CA LEU A 68 5.16 -21.18 -12.42
C LEU A 68 5.93 -20.40 -13.51
N ALA A 69 6.39 -19.18 -13.25
CA ALA A 69 7.17 -18.42 -14.21
C ALA A 69 8.57 -19.05 -14.43
N LYS A 70 9.13 -19.70 -13.42
CA LYS A 70 10.38 -20.47 -13.54
C LYS A 70 10.20 -21.71 -14.41
N ILE A 71 9.02 -22.34 -14.42
CA ILE A 71 8.72 -23.53 -15.20
C ILE A 71 8.43 -23.20 -16.67
N VAL A 72 7.76 -22.08 -16.94
CA VAL A 72 7.36 -21.67 -18.30
C VAL A 72 8.48 -20.95 -19.05
N GLY A 73 9.65 -20.72 -18.43
CA GLY A 73 10.81 -20.11 -19.07
C GLY A 73 10.63 -18.64 -19.47
N GLY A 74 9.60 -17.98 -18.93
CA GLY A 74 9.35 -16.57 -19.17
C GLY A 74 10.35 -15.69 -18.42
N ARG A 75 11.28 -15.05 -19.14
CA ARG A 75 12.23 -14.05 -18.63
C ARG A 75 11.57 -12.72 -18.24
N LYS A 76 10.31 -12.71 -17.84
CA LYS A 76 9.72 -11.53 -17.20
C LYS A 76 10.22 -11.51 -15.76
N ARG A 77 11.26 -10.74 -15.51
CA ARG A 77 11.54 -10.23 -14.17
C ARG A 77 10.27 -9.50 -13.75
N PHE A 78 9.53 -10.06 -12.79
CA PHE A 78 8.52 -9.31 -12.08
C PHE A 78 9.30 -8.29 -11.26
N GLU A 79 9.36 -7.06 -11.75
CA GLU A 79 9.90 -5.97 -10.97
C GLU A 79 8.99 -5.81 -9.76
N LYS A 80 9.57 -5.88 -8.57
CA LYS A 80 8.90 -5.58 -7.32
C LYS A 80 8.35 -4.16 -7.41
N THR A 81 7.03 -4.01 -7.26
CA THR A 81 6.42 -2.69 -7.26
C THR A 81 6.66 -2.03 -5.91
N GLU A 82 7.32 -0.90 -5.95
CA GLU A 82 7.57 -0.05 -4.79
C GLU A 82 6.95 1.31 -5.03
N ILE A 83 6.15 1.78 -4.09
CA ILE A 83 5.51 3.08 -4.11
C ILE A 83 5.91 3.82 -2.85
N SER A 84 6.27 5.09 -2.97
CA SER A 84 6.52 5.94 -1.82
C SER A 84 5.96 7.33 -2.01
N PHE A 85 5.53 7.95 -0.93
CA PHE A 85 5.11 9.34 -0.89
C PHE A 85 5.35 9.93 0.50
N ALA A 86 5.68 11.21 0.54
CA ALA A 86 5.88 11.92 1.79
C ALA A 86 4.52 12.32 2.41
N ARG A 87 4.45 12.36 3.74
CA ARG A 87 3.23 12.83 4.45
C ARG A 87 2.84 14.24 4.01
N GLY A 88 3.80 15.11 3.74
CA GLY A 88 3.55 16.47 3.26
C GLY A 88 2.94 16.55 1.84
N GLU A 89 3.02 15.48 1.05
CA GLU A 89 2.40 15.39 -0.27
C GLU A 89 0.93 14.95 -0.20
N VAL A 90 0.49 14.47 0.95
CA VAL A 90 -0.89 13.99 1.14
C VAL A 90 -1.80 15.18 1.42
N GLN A 91 -2.74 15.42 0.53
CA GLN A 91 -3.77 16.45 0.71
C GLN A 91 -4.92 15.93 1.56
N THR A 92 -5.41 14.75 1.25
CA THR A 92 -6.53 14.13 1.96
C THR A 92 -6.39 12.62 2.03
N THR A 93 -6.91 12.04 3.10
CA THR A 93 -7.15 10.62 3.24
C THR A 93 -8.60 10.40 3.62
N GLN A 94 -9.26 9.44 3.00
CA GLN A 94 -10.65 9.11 3.32
C GLN A 94 -10.98 7.65 3.02
N LEU A 95 -12.05 7.17 3.62
CA LEU A 95 -12.63 5.86 3.30
C LEU A 95 -13.69 6.04 2.24
N VAL A 96 -13.56 5.30 1.13
CA VAL A 96 -14.51 5.30 0.02
C VAL A 96 -15.05 3.89 -0.22
N SER A 97 -16.14 3.78 -0.95
CA SER A 97 -16.67 2.48 -1.34
C SER A 97 -15.74 1.78 -2.33
N ARG A 98 -15.69 0.46 -2.28
CA ARG A 98 -14.91 -0.34 -3.23
C ARG A 98 -15.34 -0.10 -4.68
N SER A 99 -16.64 0.01 -4.92
CA SER A 99 -17.18 0.34 -6.25
C SER A 99 -16.78 1.74 -6.71
N GLY A 100 -16.79 2.73 -5.82
CA GLY A 100 -16.32 4.08 -6.11
C GLY A 100 -14.84 4.11 -6.46
N ALA A 101 -14.00 3.42 -5.68
CA ALA A 101 -12.58 3.26 -5.97
C ALA A 101 -12.34 2.62 -7.34
N ALA A 102 -13.02 1.51 -7.63
CA ALA A 102 -12.89 0.81 -8.91
C ALA A 102 -13.27 1.70 -10.11
N ARG A 103 -14.33 2.48 -9.99
CA ARG A 103 -14.76 3.43 -11.05
C ARG A 103 -13.77 4.56 -11.23
N CYS A 104 -13.19 5.05 -10.16
CA CYS A 104 -12.16 6.09 -10.22
C CYS A 104 -10.87 5.58 -10.86
N ILE A 105 -10.42 4.37 -10.49
CA ILE A 105 -9.25 3.72 -11.10
C ILE A 105 -9.48 3.51 -12.60
N ALA A 106 -10.67 3.08 -12.99
CA ALA A 106 -11.05 2.91 -14.40
C ALA A 106 -11.23 4.24 -15.18
N GLY A 107 -11.14 5.39 -14.50
CA GLY A 107 -11.30 6.71 -15.11
C GLY A 107 -12.75 7.14 -15.36
N ALA A 108 -13.73 6.39 -14.82
CA ALA A 108 -15.15 6.70 -14.98
C ALA A 108 -15.65 7.81 -14.03
N VAL A 109 -14.95 8.02 -12.92
CA VAL A 109 -15.27 9.05 -11.91
C VAL A 109 -13.99 9.74 -11.50
N ALA A 110 -14.01 11.06 -11.37
CA ALA A 110 -12.87 11.82 -10.86
C ALA A 110 -12.70 11.58 -9.35
N ALA A 111 -11.45 11.54 -8.89
CA ALA A 111 -11.13 11.21 -7.49
C ALA A 111 -11.74 12.19 -6.49
N GLU A 112 -11.79 13.47 -6.82
CA GLU A 112 -12.38 14.53 -6.00
C GLU A 112 -13.91 14.44 -5.86
N LYS A 113 -14.56 13.66 -6.72
CA LYS A 113 -16.00 13.41 -6.66
C LYS A 113 -16.39 12.23 -5.78
N LEU A 114 -15.41 11.48 -5.29
CA LEU A 114 -15.67 10.37 -4.36
C LEU A 114 -16.05 10.92 -2.99
N SER A 115 -17.18 10.47 -2.49
CA SER A 115 -17.65 10.83 -1.14
C SER A 115 -17.14 9.83 -0.11
N PRO A 116 -16.84 10.28 1.12
CA PRO A 116 -16.53 9.37 2.23
C PRO A 116 -17.68 8.40 2.48
N VAL A 117 -17.34 7.16 2.83
CA VAL A 117 -18.33 6.14 3.21
C VAL A 117 -19.01 6.55 4.51
N SER A 118 -20.35 6.49 4.53
CA SER A 118 -21.13 6.72 5.74
C SER A 118 -20.90 5.65 6.82
N ALA A 119 -21.28 5.93 8.07
CA ALA A 119 -21.19 4.96 9.17
C ALA A 119 -21.93 3.65 8.86
N VAL A 120 -23.09 3.74 8.20
CA VAL A 120 -23.85 2.56 7.76
C VAL A 120 -23.11 1.83 6.64
N GLY A 121 -22.54 2.54 5.70
CA GLY A 121 -21.73 1.96 4.61
C GLY A 121 -20.52 1.18 5.13
N ARG A 122 -19.91 1.60 6.22
CA ARG A 122 -18.79 0.89 6.86
C ARG A 122 -19.20 -0.47 7.45
N ILE A 123 -20.44 -0.60 7.86
CA ILE A 123 -20.99 -1.85 8.39
C ILE A 123 -21.36 -2.82 7.26
N LEU A 124 -21.86 -2.29 6.14
CA LEU A 124 -22.37 -3.10 5.03
C LEU A 124 -21.28 -3.53 4.03
N SER A 125 -20.17 -2.84 3.99
CA SER A 125 -19.07 -3.15 3.06
C SER A 125 -17.71 -2.78 3.66
N ILE A 126 -16.66 -3.45 3.19
CA ILE A 126 -15.28 -3.12 3.56
C ILE A 126 -14.85 -1.90 2.75
N PRO A 127 -14.63 -0.74 3.39
CA PRO A 127 -14.22 0.47 2.68
C PRO A 127 -12.76 0.39 2.23
N ILE A 128 -12.44 1.19 1.22
CA ILE A 128 -11.11 1.34 0.64
C ILE A 128 -10.53 2.68 1.11
N VAL A 129 -9.24 2.71 1.41
CA VAL A 129 -8.52 3.95 1.72
C VAL A 129 -8.13 4.65 0.42
N GLN A 130 -8.57 5.87 0.27
CA GLN A 130 -8.12 6.79 -0.77
C GLN A 130 -7.09 7.74 -0.17
N VAL A 131 -5.94 7.85 -0.81
CA VAL A 131 -4.89 8.83 -0.50
C VAL A 131 -4.77 9.77 -1.69
N SER A 132 -5.15 11.02 -1.52
CA SER A 132 -5.02 12.04 -2.57
C SER A 132 -3.76 12.86 -2.36
N LEU A 133 -2.91 12.91 -3.37
CA LEU A 133 -1.64 13.63 -3.35
C LEU A 133 -1.77 15.02 -3.98
N SER A 134 -0.83 15.90 -3.67
CA SER A 134 -0.77 17.27 -4.19
C SER A 134 -0.58 17.38 -5.70
N ASN A 135 -0.14 16.30 -6.36
CA ASN A 135 -0.01 16.21 -7.81
C ASN A 135 -1.31 15.73 -8.52
N GLU A 136 -2.45 15.81 -7.86
CA GLU A 136 -3.76 15.36 -8.35
C GLU A 136 -3.89 13.83 -8.54
N THR A 137 -2.92 13.07 -8.11
CA THR A 137 -2.98 11.60 -8.14
C THR A 137 -3.64 11.07 -6.88
N SER A 138 -4.55 10.13 -7.02
CA SER A 138 -5.11 9.37 -5.89
C SER A 138 -4.68 7.92 -5.94
N LEU A 139 -4.29 7.40 -4.79
CA LEU A 139 -3.89 6.02 -4.55
C LEU A 139 -5.02 5.32 -3.78
N PHE A 140 -5.27 4.06 -4.11
CA PHE A 140 -6.33 3.26 -3.48
C PHE A 140 -5.75 2.00 -2.86
N PHE A 141 -6.02 1.81 -1.56
CA PHE A 141 -5.55 0.66 -0.80
C PHE A 141 -6.69 -0.02 -0.04
N ASP A 142 -6.76 -1.33 -0.17
CA ASP A 142 -7.47 -2.17 0.78
C ASP A 142 -6.50 -2.58 1.88
N MET A 143 -6.75 -2.19 3.12
CA MET A 143 -5.83 -2.46 4.23
C MET A 143 -6.56 -2.85 5.51
N ILE A 144 -5.87 -3.58 6.37
CA ILE A 144 -6.43 -4.05 7.63
C ILE A 144 -6.57 -2.89 8.64
N ARG A 145 -5.51 -2.10 8.81
CA ARG A 145 -5.45 -1.00 9.81
C ARG A 145 -5.83 0.34 9.20
N ARG A 146 -6.98 0.38 8.50
CA ARG A 146 -7.38 1.57 7.73
C ARG A 146 -7.68 2.81 8.57
N ASP A 147 -8.35 2.63 9.70
CA ASP A 147 -8.70 3.76 10.57
C ASP A 147 -7.46 4.36 11.22
N GLU A 148 -6.54 3.53 11.70
CA GLU A 148 -5.26 3.97 12.25
C GLU A 148 -4.41 4.69 11.19
N PHE A 149 -4.43 4.21 9.94
CA PHE A 149 -3.73 4.87 8.85
C PHE A 149 -4.28 6.27 8.58
N ILE A 150 -5.60 6.42 8.52
CA ILE A 150 -6.24 7.73 8.34
C ILE A 150 -5.90 8.67 9.49
N ASP A 151 -5.89 8.17 10.71
CA ASP A 151 -5.56 8.96 11.91
C ASP A 151 -4.12 9.52 11.87
N LEU A 152 -3.19 8.86 11.19
CA LEU A 152 -1.83 9.38 11.00
C LEU A 152 -1.81 10.73 10.27
N PHE A 153 -2.78 11.00 9.40
CA PHE A 153 -2.88 12.21 8.60
C PHE A 153 -3.88 13.22 9.17
N ALA A 154 -4.75 12.80 10.07
CA ALA A 154 -5.72 13.66 10.75
C ALA A 154 -5.09 14.49 11.88
N ALA A 155 -4.01 14.00 12.49
CA ALA A 155 -3.29 14.73 13.54
C ALA A 155 -2.44 15.85 12.94
N PRO A 156 -2.49 17.09 13.50
CA PRO A 156 -1.54 18.12 13.12
C PRO A 156 -0.11 17.62 13.42
N PRO A 157 0.89 18.02 12.60
CA PRO A 157 2.26 17.63 12.86
C PRO A 157 2.64 18.09 14.27
N ARG A 158 3.14 17.17 15.07
CA ARG A 158 3.67 17.51 16.40
C ARG A 158 4.85 18.45 16.18
N GLN A 159 4.67 19.70 16.64
CA GLN A 159 5.75 20.67 16.70
C GLN A 159 6.78 20.24 17.73
#